data_4777d1607c2e858e93edf4c4580379c5
#
_entry.id   4777d1607c2e858e93edf4c4580379c5
#
_cell.length_a   1.000
_cell.length_b   1.000
_cell.length_c   1.000
_cell.angle_alpha   90.00
_cell.angle_beta   90.00
_cell.angle_gamma   90.00
#
_symmetry.space_group_name_H-M   'P 1'
#
loop_
_entity.id
_entity.type
_entity.pdbx_description
1 polymer ?
#
loop_
_entity_poly.entity_id
_entity_poly.type
_entity_poly.pdbx_seq_one_letter_code
_entity_poly.pdbx_strand_id
1 'polypeptide(L)'
;MKYQLYKKERKEVVPVEETKQNKLAKTKLNKIFENRVELRIPNRFIEDWEKVALFHSKGDVEKANAILFPNEKSAFALNNGLNDLTAKEWLPETITVFSQKGLGAGNKDAQIEKQHPAPFSFQDVGRLIQFFSKENDIVLDPFSGVASTVKACAFNNRIGYGIELNPKYHDLGLQRIELEVPDDFPLKTKQNLINGNSQKEIKKFKKNEIDFIATSPPYWNILETVDHKGKERIDNDLDHKYSENNEDLANIEDYDKFLSTLAKFFNDCSRPLKSGKYMCVIVSDFRKKEKYYTFHADLANALEKKGNFVLKGIKILYQRHKSIYPYGYPFSFVPNMHHQNVLIFQNIKKDD
;
A
#
# COMPACT_ATOMS: atom_id res chain seq x y z
N MET A 1 -19.31 26.22 -11.46
CA MET A 1 -20.47 26.44 -10.57
C MET A 1 -20.07 27.48 -9.52
N LYS A 2 -20.85 28.57 -9.35
CA LYS A 2 -20.51 29.60 -8.35
C LYS A 2 -21.16 29.22 -7.03
N TYR A 3 -20.37 29.13 -5.94
CA TYR A 3 -20.89 28.83 -4.63
C TYR A 3 -21.57 30.01 -3.97
N GLN A 4 -22.71 29.75 -3.36
CA GLN A 4 -23.38 30.65 -2.44
C GLN A 4 -23.09 30.15 -1.01
N LEU A 5 -22.77 31.08 -0.11
CA LEU A 5 -22.55 30.76 1.30
C LEU A 5 -23.87 30.62 2.03
N TYR A 6 -23.98 29.68 2.93
CA TYR A 6 -25.15 29.38 3.75
C TYR A 6 -24.80 29.37 5.24
N LYS A 7 -25.72 29.67 6.08
CA LYS A 7 -25.63 29.44 7.54
C LYS A 7 -26.76 28.50 7.97
N LYS A 8 -26.52 27.74 9.02
CA LYS A 8 -27.50 26.85 9.59
C LYS A 8 -28.20 27.53 10.75
N GLU A 9 -29.51 27.75 10.63
CA GLU A 9 -30.35 28.23 11.71
C GLU A 9 -31.31 27.14 12.12
N ARG A 10 -31.15 26.65 13.38
CA ARG A 10 -31.90 25.48 13.93
C ARG A 10 -31.76 24.25 13.04
N LYS A 11 -32.78 23.91 12.24
CA LYS A 11 -32.79 22.75 11.32
C LYS A 11 -32.71 23.15 9.85
N GLU A 12 -32.73 24.46 9.53
CA GLU A 12 -32.74 24.95 8.15
C GLU A 12 -31.40 25.54 7.76
N VAL A 13 -31.08 25.46 6.47
CA VAL A 13 -29.91 26.07 5.86
C VAL A 13 -30.37 27.29 5.08
N VAL A 14 -29.93 28.46 5.48
CA VAL A 14 -30.32 29.73 4.83
C VAL A 14 -29.09 30.42 4.22
N PRO A 15 -29.30 31.21 3.13
CA PRO A 15 -28.21 31.99 2.54
C PRO A 15 -27.56 32.92 3.56
N VAL A 16 -26.24 33.08 3.48
CA VAL A 16 -25.49 34.02 4.32
C VAL A 16 -25.48 35.39 3.70
N GLU A 17 -25.74 36.45 4.50
CA GLU A 17 -25.64 37.84 4.04
C GLU A 17 -24.27 38.14 3.43
N GLU A 18 -24.27 38.95 2.36
CA GLU A 18 -23.06 39.34 1.63
C GLU A 18 -22.23 40.40 2.36
N THR A 19 -21.58 39.99 3.43
CA THR A 19 -20.57 40.84 4.10
C THR A 19 -19.24 40.82 3.34
N LYS A 20 -18.35 41.79 3.61
CA LYS A 20 -17.00 41.83 3.03
C LYS A 20 -16.20 40.52 3.33
N GLN A 21 -16.40 39.98 4.51
CA GLN A 21 -15.74 38.73 4.96
C GLN A 21 -16.31 37.51 4.22
N ASN A 22 -17.62 37.45 4.00
CA ASN A 22 -18.28 36.40 3.25
C ASN A 22 -17.92 36.42 1.75
N LYS A 23 -17.74 37.60 1.16
CA LYS A 23 -17.23 37.75 -0.21
C LYS A 23 -15.82 37.18 -0.35
N LEU A 24 -14.94 37.45 0.62
CA LEU A 24 -13.59 36.92 0.63
C LEU A 24 -13.58 35.38 0.80
N ALA A 25 -14.41 34.84 1.69
CA ALA A 25 -14.56 33.41 1.88
C ALA A 25 -15.10 32.73 0.62
N LYS A 26 -16.12 33.30 -0.02
CA LYS A 26 -16.68 32.82 -1.30
C LYS A 26 -15.63 32.82 -2.41
N THR A 27 -14.79 33.84 -2.49
CA THR A 27 -13.70 33.93 -3.48
C THR A 27 -12.67 32.82 -3.24
N LYS A 28 -12.28 32.58 -1.98
CA LYS A 28 -11.36 31.48 -1.62
C LYS A 28 -11.94 30.14 -1.98
N LEU A 29 -13.22 29.88 -1.69
CA LEU A 29 -13.89 28.63 -2.04
C LEU A 29 -13.96 28.42 -3.55
N ASN A 30 -14.34 29.44 -4.32
CA ASN A 30 -14.37 29.36 -5.78
C ASN A 30 -12.98 29.01 -6.33
N LYS A 31 -11.92 29.64 -5.80
CA LYS A 31 -10.54 29.36 -6.19
C LYS A 31 -10.12 27.92 -5.84
N ILE A 32 -10.49 27.44 -4.66
CA ILE A 32 -10.26 26.04 -4.24
C ILE A 32 -10.97 25.07 -5.21
N PHE A 33 -12.18 25.41 -5.61
CA PHE A 33 -12.97 24.58 -6.50
C PHE A 33 -12.50 24.60 -7.95
N GLU A 34 -12.07 25.77 -8.44
CA GLU A 34 -11.45 25.95 -9.76
C GLU A 34 -10.14 25.17 -9.84
N ASN A 35 -9.35 25.17 -8.76
CA ASN A 35 -8.06 24.48 -8.66
C ASN A 35 -8.17 23.08 -8.01
N ARG A 36 -9.36 22.49 -8.06
CA ARG A 36 -9.67 21.20 -7.40
C ARG A 36 -8.66 20.09 -7.75
N VAL A 37 -8.23 20.03 -9.00
CA VAL A 37 -7.28 19.02 -9.48
C VAL A 37 -5.89 19.26 -8.89
N GLU A 38 -5.46 20.53 -8.82
CA GLU A 38 -4.16 20.91 -8.23
C GLU A 38 -4.14 20.67 -6.72
N LEU A 39 -5.23 20.94 -6.02
CA LEU A 39 -5.37 20.71 -4.58
C LEU A 39 -5.61 19.23 -4.25
N ARG A 40 -5.87 18.40 -5.26
CA ARG A 40 -6.09 16.95 -5.12
C ARG A 40 -7.10 16.60 -4.03
N ILE A 41 -8.25 17.27 -4.06
CA ILE A 41 -9.34 17.05 -3.10
C ILE A 41 -10.00 15.70 -3.41
N PRO A 42 -10.08 14.76 -2.43
CA PRO A 42 -10.70 13.46 -2.62
C PRO A 42 -12.16 13.57 -3.06
N ASN A 43 -12.60 12.68 -3.96
CA ASN A 43 -13.96 12.69 -4.51
C ASN A 43 -15.03 12.60 -3.42
N ARG A 44 -14.80 11.83 -2.37
CA ARG A 44 -15.73 11.65 -1.24
C ARG A 44 -16.05 12.95 -0.47
N PHE A 45 -15.22 13.99 -0.63
CA PHE A 45 -15.47 15.30 0.01
C PHE A 45 -16.19 16.30 -0.88
N ILE A 46 -16.40 15.97 -2.16
CA ILE A 46 -16.97 16.91 -3.15
C ILE A 46 -18.46 17.12 -2.92
N GLU A 47 -19.19 16.09 -2.53
CA GLU A 47 -20.64 16.14 -2.31
C GLU A 47 -21.05 17.02 -1.12
N ASP A 48 -20.11 17.32 -0.22
CA ASP A 48 -20.36 18.09 1.00
C ASP A 48 -19.91 19.57 0.91
N TRP A 49 -19.62 20.08 -0.29
CA TRP A 49 -19.12 21.45 -0.50
C TRP A 49 -20.04 22.56 -0.01
N GLU A 50 -21.35 22.34 0.01
CA GLU A 50 -22.30 23.29 0.57
C GLU A 50 -22.06 23.50 2.08
N LYS A 51 -21.68 22.42 2.78
CA LYS A 51 -21.32 22.47 4.21
C LYS A 51 -19.96 23.17 4.39
N VAL A 52 -19.00 22.97 3.48
CA VAL A 52 -17.73 23.73 3.48
C VAL A 52 -18.00 25.21 3.27
N ALA A 53 -18.88 25.57 2.35
CA ALA A 53 -19.27 26.95 2.09
C ALA A 53 -19.82 27.64 3.35
N LEU A 54 -20.59 26.92 4.15
CA LEU A 54 -21.15 27.43 5.40
C LEU A 54 -20.08 27.89 6.41
N PHE A 55 -18.93 27.22 6.45
CA PHE A 55 -17.88 27.53 7.42
C PHE A 55 -16.87 28.55 6.94
N HIS A 56 -16.54 28.53 5.66
CA HIS A 56 -15.69 29.55 5.09
C HIS A 56 -16.28 30.95 5.19
N SER A 57 -17.60 31.06 5.41
CA SER A 57 -18.23 32.36 5.71
C SER A 57 -17.64 33.03 6.96
N LYS A 58 -17.09 32.24 7.89
CA LYS A 58 -16.44 32.74 9.12
C LYS A 58 -14.92 32.79 9.01
N GLY A 59 -14.33 32.42 7.87
CA GLY A 59 -12.89 32.40 7.63
C GLY A 59 -12.14 31.32 8.40
N ASP A 60 -12.85 30.34 8.97
CA ASP A 60 -12.32 29.31 9.83
C ASP A 60 -12.38 27.95 9.14
N VAL A 61 -11.22 27.50 8.62
CA VAL A 61 -11.09 26.22 7.88
C VAL A 61 -11.32 25.03 8.80
N GLU A 62 -10.92 25.11 10.06
CA GLU A 62 -11.11 24.03 11.04
C GLU A 62 -12.58 23.82 11.35
N LYS A 63 -13.33 24.93 11.49
CA LYS A 63 -14.78 24.87 11.66
C LYS A 63 -15.49 24.39 10.40
N ALA A 64 -15.02 24.73 9.20
CA ALA A 64 -15.53 24.18 7.94
C ALA A 64 -15.47 22.66 7.94
N ASN A 65 -14.35 22.13 8.34
CA ASN A 65 -14.13 20.71 8.43
C ASN A 65 -15.02 20.05 9.51
N ALA A 66 -15.23 20.68 10.67
CA ALA A 66 -16.12 20.16 11.72
C ALA A 66 -17.59 20.05 11.31
N ILE A 67 -18.02 20.79 10.27
CA ILE A 67 -19.37 20.63 9.70
C ILE A 67 -19.41 19.53 8.64
N LEU A 68 -18.39 19.40 7.81
CA LEU A 68 -18.30 18.31 6.86
C LEU A 68 -18.36 16.95 7.57
N PHE A 69 -17.82 16.90 8.81
CA PHE A 69 -17.70 15.68 9.60
C PHE A 69 -18.22 15.90 11.02
N PRO A 70 -19.53 16.14 11.23
CA PRO A 70 -20.08 16.51 12.54
C PRO A 70 -19.88 15.46 13.63
N ASN A 71 -19.63 14.21 13.25
CA ASN A 71 -19.36 13.09 14.17
C ASN A 71 -17.86 12.80 14.30
N GLU A 72 -17.01 13.54 13.65
CA GLU A 72 -15.57 13.33 13.65
C GLU A 72 -14.85 14.40 14.45
N LYS A 73 -13.95 13.97 15.33
CA LYS A 73 -13.14 14.89 16.16
C LYS A 73 -12.10 15.66 15.35
N SER A 74 -11.95 15.35 14.06
CA SER A 74 -10.92 15.96 13.22
C SER A 74 -11.30 15.99 11.75
N ALA A 75 -10.86 17.00 11.11
CA ALA A 75 -11.15 17.39 9.77
C ALA A 75 -10.14 16.85 8.76
N PHE A 76 -10.55 16.78 7.49
CA PHE A 76 -9.60 16.61 6.40
C PHE A 76 -8.77 17.89 6.24
N ALA A 77 -7.45 17.75 6.32
CA ALA A 77 -6.53 18.86 6.10
C ALA A 77 -6.28 19.04 4.59
N LEU A 78 -6.73 20.15 4.02
CA LEU A 78 -6.51 20.46 2.59
C LEU A 78 -5.03 20.46 2.18
N ASN A 79 -4.12 20.68 3.13
CA ASN A 79 -2.68 20.61 2.93
C ASN A 79 -2.08 19.24 3.24
N ASN A 80 -2.90 18.19 3.44
CA ASN A 80 -2.38 16.84 3.60
C ASN A 80 -1.61 16.42 2.35
N GLY A 81 -0.29 16.38 2.44
CA GLY A 81 0.62 16.04 1.34
C GLY A 81 0.79 14.53 1.12
N LEU A 82 0.36 13.70 2.09
CA LEU A 82 0.62 12.27 2.08
C LEU A 82 -0.54 11.45 1.52
N ASN A 83 -1.77 11.68 2.02
CA ASN A 83 -2.93 10.84 1.71
C ASN A 83 -4.24 11.64 1.74
N ASP A 84 -5.35 10.91 1.63
CA ASP A 84 -6.71 11.43 1.60
C ASP A 84 -7.47 11.15 2.91
N LEU A 85 -6.76 10.89 4.00
CA LEU A 85 -7.35 10.55 5.29
C LEU A 85 -7.62 11.80 6.12
N THR A 86 -8.74 11.79 6.83
CA THR A 86 -8.97 12.69 7.95
C THR A 86 -8.03 12.34 9.12
N ALA A 87 -7.82 13.25 10.05
CA ALA A 87 -6.98 12.95 11.23
C ALA A 87 -7.55 11.79 12.08
N LYS A 88 -8.86 11.60 12.09
CA LYS A 88 -9.51 10.47 12.78
C LYS A 88 -9.20 9.13 12.11
N GLU A 89 -9.16 9.08 10.78
CA GLU A 89 -8.76 7.90 10.01
C GLU A 89 -7.25 7.68 10.04
N TRP A 90 -6.47 8.76 10.08
CA TRP A 90 -5.01 8.73 10.15
C TRP A 90 -4.49 8.11 11.46
N LEU A 91 -5.03 8.55 12.60
CA LEU A 91 -4.50 8.21 13.91
C LEU A 91 -4.44 6.68 14.17
N PRO A 92 -5.47 5.88 13.90
CA PRO A 92 -5.40 4.42 14.03
C PRO A 92 -4.35 3.77 13.13
N GLU A 93 -4.09 4.35 11.97
CA GLU A 93 -3.08 3.81 11.03
C GLU A 93 -1.64 4.12 11.44
N THR A 94 -1.41 4.92 12.48
CA THR A 94 -0.07 5.13 13.06
C THR A 94 0.33 4.04 14.07
N ILE A 95 -0.61 3.20 14.50
CA ILE A 95 -0.32 2.09 15.43
C ILE A 95 0.61 1.09 14.75
N THR A 96 1.66 0.70 15.48
CA THR A 96 2.72 -0.18 14.96
C THR A 96 2.33 -1.65 14.84
N VAL A 97 1.21 -2.08 15.42
CA VAL A 97 0.68 -3.45 15.29
C VAL A 97 -0.72 -3.42 14.73
N PHE A 98 -0.98 -4.20 13.70
CA PHE A 98 -2.33 -4.40 13.18
C PHE A 98 -2.57 -5.87 12.80
N SER A 99 -3.82 -6.33 12.98
CA SER A 99 -4.18 -7.70 12.66
C SER A 99 -4.52 -7.85 11.19
N GLN A 100 -4.03 -8.92 10.57
CA GLN A 100 -4.39 -9.29 9.22
C GLN A 100 -5.88 -9.63 9.14
N LYS A 101 -6.55 -9.06 8.17
CA LYS A 101 -7.91 -9.42 7.78
C LYS A 101 -7.85 -10.51 6.71
N GLY A 102 -7.67 -11.75 7.13
CA GLY A 102 -7.69 -12.88 6.19
C GLY A 102 -9.06 -13.04 5.52
N LEU A 103 -9.05 -13.36 4.25
CA LEU A 103 -10.25 -13.80 3.54
C LEU A 103 -10.57 -15.23 3.97
N GLY A 104 -11.83 -15.50 4.40
CA GLY A 104 -12.28 -16.87 4.71
C GLY A 104 -12.12 -17.79 3.49
N ALA A 105 -11.92 -19.09 3.75
CA ALA A 105 -11.63 -20.08 2.69
C ALA A 105 -12.67 -20.15 1.56
N GLY A 106 -13.94 -19.85 1.86
CA GLY A 106 -15.03 -19.82 0.88
C GLY A 106 -15.22 -18.47 0.18
N ASN A 107 -14.39 -17.47 0.45
CA ASN A 107 -14.53 -16.17 -0.19
C ASN A 107 -14.14 -16.26 -1.67
N LYS A 108 -14.99 -15.73 -2.56
CA LYS A 108 -14.74 -15.67 -4.00
C LYS A 108 -13.42 -14.95 -4.34
N ASP A 109 -13.08 -13.92 -3.58
CA ASP A 109 -11.86 -13.13 -3.73
C ASP A 109 -10.57 -13.86 -3.27
N ALA A 110 -10.70 -15.06 -2.68
CA ALA A 110 -9.58 -15.86 -2.21
C ALA A 110 -9.20 -17.00 -3.19
N GLN A 111 -9.99 -17.26 -4.24
CA GLN A 111 -9.78 -18.44 -5.05
C GLN A 111 -8.50 -18.36 -5.90
N ILE A 112 -8.23 -17.21 -6.52
CA ILE A 112 -6.97 -16.99 -7.26
C ILE A 112 -5.81 -16.77 -6.30
N GLU A 113 -6.04 -16.03 -5.20
CA GLU A 113 -5.01 -15.76 -4.20
C GLU A 113 -4.36 -17.05 -3.65
N LYS A 114 -5.17 -18.08 -3.40
CA LYS A 114 -4.70 -19.38 -2.88
C LYS A 114 -3.79 -20.16 -3.83
N GLN A 115 -3.80 -19.85 -5.11
CA GLN A 115 -2.95 -20.51 -6.09
C GLN A 115 -1.50 -20.01 -6.06
N HIS A 116 -1.21 -18.98 -5.27
CA HIS A 116 0.14 -18.48 -5.04
C HIS A 116 0.70 -19.04 -3.74
N PRO A 117 1.97 -19.52 -3.68
CA PRO A 117 2.52 -20.18 -2.51
C PRO A 117 2.72 -19.27 -1.29
N ALA A 118 2.79 -17.97 -1.49
CA ALA A 118 2.99 -16.97 -0.45
C ALA A 118 2.20 -15.67 -0.72
N PRO A 119 0.86 -15.74 -0.81
CA PRO A 119 0.07 -14.56 -1.08
C PRO A 119 -0.01 -13.66 0.16
N PHE A 120 -0.20 -12.36 -0.07
CA PHE A 120 -0.65 -11.46 0.98
C PHE A 120 -2.00 -10.82 0.62
N SER A 121 -2.77 -10.48 1.64
CA SER A 121 -4.13 -10.01 1.45
C SER A 121 -4.17 -8.63 0.78
N PHE A 122 -4.98 -8.49 -0.29
CA PHE A 122 -5.22 -7.20 -0.92
C PHE A 122 -5.85 -6.17 0.02
N GLN A 123 -6.58 -6.61 1.05
CA GLN A 123 -7.17 -5.73 2.07
C GLN A 123 -6.11 -5.11 2.97
N ASP A 124 -5.06 -5.87 3.32
CA ASP A 124 -4.01 -5.38 4.20
C ASP A 124 -3.08 -4.40 3.46
N VAL A 125 -2.70 -4.73 2.22
CA VAL A 125 -1.93 -3.78 1.40
C VAL A 125 -2.77 -2.55 1.02
N GLY A 126 -4.08 -2.70 0.86
CA GLY A 126 -5.01 -1.58 0.63
C GLY A 126 -4.95 -0.53 1.73
N ARG A 127 -4.78 -0.92 3.00
CA ARG A 127 -4.55 0.02 4.12
C ARG A 127 -3.26 0.81 3.96
N LEU A 128 -2.17 0.17 3.54
CA LEU A 128 -0.91 0.85 3.26
C LEU A 128 -1.05 1.81 2.07
N ILE A 129 -1.74 1.38 1.01
CA ILE A 129 -2.02 2.22 -0.16
C ILE A 129 -2.81 3.46 0.24
N GLN A 130 -3.88 3.32 1.01
CA GLN A 130 -4.68 4.46 1.50
C GLN A 130 -3.84 5.41 2.37
N PHE A 131 -2.93 4.88 3.19
CA PHE A 131 -2.13 5.70 4.11
C PHE A 131 -0.97 6.43 3.42
N PHE A 132 -0.33 5.83 2.41
CA PHE A 132 0.88 6.36 1.78
C PHE A 132 0.66 6.95 0.38
N SER A 133 -0.58 7.02 -0.10
CA SER A 133 -0.91 7.58 -1.41
C SER A 133 -2.24 8.32 -1.44
N LYS A 134 -2.49 9.05 -2.52
CA LYS A 134 -3.74 9.76 -2.82
C LYS A 134 -4.50 9.10 -3.96
N GLU A 135 -5.78 9.45 -4.13
CA GLU A 135 -6.55 9.07 -5.32
C GLU A 135 -5.80 9.47 -6.60
N ASN A 136 -5.83 8.57 -7.59
CA ASN A 136 -5.12 8.66 -8.86
C ASN A 136 -3.58 8.64 -8.77
N ASP A 137 -2.99 8.42 -7.58
CA ASP A 137 -1.56 8.16 -7.45
C ASP A 137 -1.17 6.84 -8.11
N ILE A 138 0.05 6.79 -8.62
CA ILE A 138 0.65 5.59 -9.21
C ILE A 138 1.36 4.79 -8.13
N VAL A 139 0.94 3.53 -7.96
CA VAL A 139 1.49 2.59 -6.99
C VAL A 139 2.16 1.44 -7.72
N LEU A 140 3.39 1.10 -7.33
CA LEU A 140 4.15 0.00 -7.93
C LEU A 140 4.34 -1.16 -6.94
N ASP A 141 4.12 -2.37 -7.43
CA ASP A 141 4.56 -3.61 -6.80
C ASP A 141 5.54 -4.35 -7.74
N PRO A 142 6.84 -4.29 -7.48
CA PRO A 142 7.82 -4.95 -8.34
C PRO A 142 7.90 -6.46 -8.19
N PHE A 143 7.15 -7.08 -7.24
CA PHE A 143 7.07 -8.53 -7.03
C PHE A 143 5.60 -8.92 -6.86
N SER A 144 4.83 -8.71 -7.92
CA SER A 144 3.37 -8.62 -7.89
C SER A 144 2.65 -9.96 -7.59
N GLY A 145 3.29 -11.10 -7.86
CA GLY A 145 2.65 -12.40 -7.74
C GLY A 145 1.32 -12.43 -8.50
N VAL A 146 0.24 -12.80 -7.82
CA VAL A 146 -1.12 -12.82 -8.37
C VAL A 146 -1.87 -11.48 -8.18
N ALA A 147 -1.15 -10.36 -8.25
CA ALA A 147 -1.67 -8.99 -8.32
C ALA A 147 -2.49 -8.47 -7.11
N SER A 148 -2.15 -8.88 -5.88
CA SER A 148 -2.85 -8.38 -4.68
C SER A 148 -2.76 -6.86 -4.53
N THR A 149 -1.59 -6.27 -4.77
CA THR A 149 -1.38 -4.81 -4.70
C THR A 149 -2.15 -4.09 -5.81
N VAL A 150 -2.12 -4.61 -7.04
CA VAL A 150 -2.80 -4.01 -8.19
C VAL A 150 -4.32 -4.05 -8.00
N LYS A 151 -4.86 -5.19 -7.51
CA LYS A 151 -6.28 -5.29 -7.10
C LYS A 151 -6.62 -4.25 -6.04
N ALA A 152 -5.80 -4.12 -5.00
CA ALA A 152 -6.01 -3.14 -3.94
C ALA A 152 -5.99 -1.69 -4.47
N CYS A 153 -5.16 -1.39 -5.48
CA CYS A 153 -5.14 -0.09 -6.15
C CYS A 153 -6.47 0.22 -6.83
N ALA A 154 -7.03 -0.74 -7.58
CA ALA A 154 -8.34 -0.58 -8.21
C ALA A 154 -9.43 -0.25 -7.18
N PHE A 155 -9.50 -1.02 -6.07
CA PHE A 155 -10.48 -0.80 -5.01
C PHE A 155 -10.31 0.51 -4.24
N ASN A 156 -9.15 1.15 -4.33
CA ASN A 156 -8.84 2.38 -3.62
C ASN A 156 -8.66 3.60 -4.55
N ASN A 157 -9.10 3.52 -5.80
CA ASN A 157 -8.95 4.58 -6.79
C ASN A 157 -7.49 5.02 -7.03
N ARG A 158 -6.56 4.05 -7.09
CA ARG A 158 -5.16 4.25 -7.45
C ARG A 158 -4.84 3.52 -8.74
N ILE A 159 -3.80 3.95 -9.44
CA ILE A 159 -3.30 3.30 -10.66
C ILE A 159 -2.19 2.33 -10.22
N GLY A 160 -2.44 1.04 -10.32
CA GLY A 160 -1.49 0.00 -9.94
C GLY A 160 -0.62 -0.44 -11.11
N TYR A 161 0.66 -0.60 -10.84
CA TYR A 161 1.62 -1.30 -11.69
C TYR A 161 2.16 -2.50 -10.92
N GLY A 162 2.03 -3.69 -11.51
CA GLY A 162 2.61 -4.93 -10.98
C GLY A 162 3.64 -5.49 -11.97
N ILE A 163 4.80 -5.92 -11.47
CA ILE A 163 5.78 -6.64 -12.26
C ILE A 163 5.89 -8.06 -11.70
N GLU A 164 5.75 -9.05 -12.56
CA GLU A 164 5.82 -10.46 -12.19
C GLU A 164 6.71 -11.23 -13.16
N LEU A 165 7.69 -11.96 -12.61
CA LEU A 165 8.65 -12.73 -13.40
C LEU A 165 8.04 -14.00 -13.97
N ASN A 166 7.20 -14.69 -13.18
CA ASN A 166 6.59 -15.96 -13.55
C ASN A 166 5.34 -15.73 -14.40
N PRO A 167 5.32 -16.17 -15.68
CA PRO A 167 4.17 -15.98 -16.56
C PRO A 167 2.87 -16.56 -16.00
N LYS A 168 2.92 -17.71 -15.32
CA LYS A 168 1.75 -18.35 -14.68
C LYS A 168 1.09 -17.41 -13.67
N TYR A 169 1.87 -16.77 -12.78
CA TYR A 169 1.34 -15.85 -11.78
C TYR A 169 0.90 -14.53 -12.40
N HIS A 170 1.61 -14.05 -13.41
CA HIS A 170 1.18 -12.88 -14.19
C HIS A 170 -0.21 -13.09 -14.80
N ASP A 171 -0.44 -14.23 -15.46
CA ASP A 171 -1.73 -14.55 -16.12
C ASP A 171 -2.85 -14.73 -15.08
N LEU A 172 -2.56 -15.37 -13.94
CA LEU A 172 -3.50 -15.43 -12.81
C LEU A 172 -3.82 -14.02 -12.27
N GLY A 173 -2.84 -13.13 -12.24
CA GLY A 173 -3.03 -11.73 -11.85
C GLY A 173 -3.95 -10.98 -12.81
N LEU A 174 -3.81 -11.16 -14.13
CA LEU A 174 -4.71 -10.58 -15.12
C LEU A 174 -6.13 -11.09 -14.94
N GLN A 175 -6.30 -12.41 -14.80
CA GLN A 175 -7.62 -13.02 -14.53
C GLN A 175 -8.24 -12.46 -13.24
N ARG A 176 -7.43 -12.24 -12.21
CA ARG A 176 -7.89 -11.70 -10.93
C ARG A 176 -8.42 -10.27 -11.06
N ILE A 177 -7.75 -9.42 -11.81
CA ILE A 177 -8.25 -8.06 -12.05
C ILE A 177 -9.54 -8.10 -12.85
N GLU A 178 -9.60 -8.95 -13.88
CA GLU A 178 -10.80 -9.07 -14.72
C GLU A 178 -12.01 -9.59 -13.97
N LEU A 179 -11.85 -10.67 -13.17
CA LEU A 179 -12.97 -11.36 -12.52
C LEU A 179 -13.36 -10.78 -11.16
N GLU A 180 -12.40 -10.25 -10.41
CA GLU A 180 -12.60 -9.88 -9.01
C GLU A 180 -12.74 -8.36 -8.80
N VAL A 181 -12.39 -7.52 -9.80
CA VAL A 181 -12.63 -6.07 -9.74
C VAL A 181 -13.90 -5.76 -10.53
N PRO A 182 -14.94 -5.18 -9.90
CA PRO A 182 -16.18 -4.80 -10.60
C PRO A 182 -15.94 -3.79 -11.72
N ASP A 183 -16.75 -3.83 -12.78
CA ASP A 183 -16.59 -2.99 -13.97
C ASP A 183 -16.89 -1.51 -13.73
N ASP A 184 -17.68 -1.20 -12.71
CA ASP A 184 -18.03 0.16 -12.29
C ASP A 184 -16.90 0.86 -11.50
N PHE A 185 -15.80 0.16 -11.19
CA PHE A 185 -14.65 0.79 -10.55
C PHE A 185 -13.89 1.68 -11.54
N PRO A 186 -13.77 3.00 -11.26
CA PRO A 186 -13.34 4.00 -12.25
C PRO A 186 -11.96 3.78 -12.86
N LEU A 187 -11.08 3.09 -12.13
CA LEU A 187 -9.70 2.85 -12.55
C LEU A 187 -9.40 1.38 -12.87
N LYS A 188 -10.43 0.51 -13.01
CA LYS A 188 -10.21 -0.90 -13.37
C LYS A 188 -9.33 -1.04 -14.62
N THR A 189 -9.65 -0.33 -15.68
CA THR A 189 -8.95 -0.39 -16.97
C THR A 189 -7.56 0.27 -16.97
N LYS A 190 -7.20 0.96 -15.90
CA LYS A 190 -5.89 1.61 -15.74
C LYS A 190 -4.90 0.79 -14.89
N GLN A 191 -5.29 -0.41 -14.50
CA GLN A 191 -4.38 -1.33 -13.81
C GLN A 191 -3.44 -1.99 -14.82
N ASN A 192 -2.16 -2.11 -14.46
CA ASN A 192 -1.12 -2.58 -15.37
C ASN A 192 -0.34 -3.73 -14.75
N LEU A 193 -0.25 -4.85 -15.48
CA LEU A 193 0.59 -5.98 -15.12
C LEU A 193 1.63 -6.21 -16.23
N ILE A 194 2.89 -6.35 -15.81
CA ILE A 194 4.04 -6.52 -16.70
C ILE A 194 4.67 -7.87 -16.40
N ASN A 195 4.70 -8.77 -17.38
CA ASN A 195 5.49 -9.99 -17.26
C ASN A 195 6.95 -9.69 -17.57
N GLY A 196 7.84 -9.81 -16.57
CA GLY A 196 9.25 -9.49 -16.76
C GLY A 196 10.07 -9.46 -15.49
N ASN A 197 11.37 -9.29 -15.66
CA ASN A 197 12.31 -9.16 -14.56
C ASN A 197 12.29 -7.74 -13.99
N SER A 198 11.93 -7.61 -12.71
CA SER A 198 11.80 -6.33 -12.00
C SER A 198 13.09 -5.48 -12.07
N GLN A 199 14.26 -6.09 -12.04
CA GLN A 199 15.55 -5.37 -12.16
C GLN A 199 15.75 -4.70 -13.53
N LYS A 200 15.08 -5.23 -14.57
CA LYS A 200 15.09 -4.67 -15.92
C LYS A 200 13.92 -3.68 -16.10
N GLU A 201 12.74 -4.09 -15.68
CA GLU A 201 11.50 -3.32 -15.88
C GLU A 201 11.49 -1.99 -15.09
N ILE A 202 12.05 -1.96 -13.87
CA ILE A 202 12.13 -0.74 -13.06
C ILE A 202 12.89 0.41 -13.77
N LYS A 203 13.81 0.07 -14.65
CA LYS A 203 14.61 1.05 -15.41
C LYS A 203 13.81 1.74 -16.52
N LYS A 204 12.69 1.17 -16.95
CA LYS A 204 11.83 1.74 -17.99
C LYS A 204 10.90 2.84 -17.46
N PHE A 205 10.61 2.86 -16.15
CA PHE A 205 9.85 3.94 -15.54
C PHE A 205 10.66 5.25 -15.61
N LYS A 206 9.95 6.36 -15.76
CA LYS A 206 10.57 7.69 -15.72
C LYS A 206 11.03 8.05 -14.31
N LYS A 207 11.93 9.03 -14.19
CA LYS A 207 12.29 9.63 -12.90
C LYS A 207 11.03 10.28 -12.29
N ASN A 208 10.80 10.05 -10.99
CA ASN A 208 9.68 10.64 -10.24
C ASN A 208 8.28 10.31 -10.83
N GLU A 209 8.09 9.12 -11.37
CA GLU A 209 6.81 8.68 -11.93
C GLU A 209 5.90 8.06 -10.86
N ILE A 210 6.49 7.34 -9.91
CA ILE A 210 5.78 6.53 -8.91
C ILE A 210 5.53 7.34 -7.64
N ASP A 211 4.31 7.23 -7.08
CA ASP A 211 3.93 7.90 -5.83
C ASP A 211 4.13 7.03 -4.60
N PHE A 212 4.00 5.71 -4.74
CA PHE A 212 4.15 4.77 -3.63
C PHE A 212 4.61 3.40 -4.14
N ILE A 213 5.41 2.70 -3.34
CA ILE A 213 5.78 1.30 -3.59
C ILE A 213 5.30 0.46 -2.40
N ALA A 214 4.55 -0.61 -2.69
CA ALA A 214 4.14 -1.61 -1.71
C ALA A 214 4.43 -3.00 -2.27
N THR A 215 5.23 -3.79 -1.58
CA THR A 215 5.68 -5.08 -2.12
C THR A 215 6.08 -6.07 -1.04
N SER A 216 6.06 -7.35 -1.40
CA SER A 216 6.64 -8.44 -0.64
C SER A 216 7.64 -9.18 -1.55
N PRO A 217 8.95 -8.98 -1.36
CA PRO A 217 9.95 -9.63 -2.20
C PRO A 217 10.00 -11.13 -1.95
N PRO A 218 10.61 -11.94 -2.86
CA PRO A 218 10.86 -13.34 -2.58
C PRO A 218 11.74 -13.49 -1.33
N TYR A 219 11.43 -14.52 -0.52
CA TYR A 219 12.19 -14.83 0.71
C TYR A 219 13.29 -15.83 0.43
N TRP A 220 14.44 -15.39 -0.07
CA TRP A 220 15.55 -16.26 -0.38
C TRP A 220 15.05 -17.63 -0.92
N ASN A 221 15.76 -18.74 -0.75
CA ASN A 221 15.32 -20.08 -1.16
C ASN A 221 14.53 -20.85 -0.08
N ILE A 222 13.70 -20.12 0.70
CA ILE A 222 12.96 -20.73 1.83
C ILE A 222 11.83 -21.68 1.37
N LEU A 223 11.30 -21.51 0.16
CA LEU A 223 10.24 -22.39 -0.37
C LEU A 223 10.74 -23.83 -0.59
N GLU A 224 12.05 -24.02 -0.77
CA GLU A 224 12.67 -25.34 -0.91
C GLU A 224 12.75 -26.12 0.41
N THR A 225 12.39 -25.51 1.55
CA THR A 225 12.49 -26.16 2.85
C THR A 225 11.36 -27.17 3.03
N VAL A 226 11.71 -28.44 3.30
CA VAL A 226 10.77 -29.55 3.57
C VAL A 226 10.37 -29.52 5.04
N ASP A 227 9.55 -28.56 5.44
CA ASP A 227 8.88 -28.51 6.74
C ASP A 227 7.38 -28.86 6.61
N HIS A 228 6.58 -28.71 7.69
CA HIS A 228 5.13 -28.92 7.63
C HIS A 228 4.45 -28.07 6.58
N LYS A 229 4.90 -26.83 6.37
CA LYS A 229 4.36 -25.95 5.32
C LYS A 229 4.82 -26.37 3.93
N GLY A 230 6.03 -26.93 3.81
CA GLY A 230 6.50 -27.54 2.57
C GLY A 230 5.62 -28.71 2.16
N LYS A 231 5.26 -29.59 3.13
CA LYS A 231 4.31 -30.68 2.89
C LYS A 231 2.92 -30.18 2.54
N GLU A 232 2.40 -29.20 3.26
CA GLU A 232 1.10 -28.58 2.97
C GLU A 232 1.05 -27.96 1.56
N ARG A 233 2.16 -27.38 1.07
CA ARG A 233 2.29 -26.90 -0.32
C ARG A 233 2.26 -28.04 -1.33
N ILE A 234 2.96 -29.16 -1.05
CA ILE A 234 2.93 -30.38 -1.88
C ILE A 234 1.52 -30.92 -1.95
N ASP A 235 0.86 -31.06 -0.81
CA ASP A 235 -0.50 -31.62 -0.72
C ASP A 235 -1.55 -30.75 -1.45
N ASN A 236 -1.26 -29.46 -1.59
CA ASN A 236 -2.11 -28.49 -2.32
C ASN A 236 -1.63 -28.20 -3.75
N ASP A 237 -0.69 -28.97 -4.28
CA ASP A 237 -0.13 -28.81 -5.65
C ASP A 237 0.42 -27.39 -5.92
N LEU A 238 1.05 -26.79 -4.89
CA LEU A 238 1.66 -25.47 -4.99
C LEU A 238 3.16 -25.57 -5.31
N ASP A 239 3.66 -24.58 -6.04
CA ASP A 239 5.05 -24.55 -6.49
C ASP A 239 6.03 -24.50 -5.30
N HIS A 240 7.14 -25.27 -5.40
CA HIS A 240 8.24 -25.29 -4.42
C HIS A 240 9.28 -24.20 -4.64
N LYS A 241 9.19 -23.51 -5.77
CA LYS A 241 10.02 -22.39 -6.16
C LYS A 241 9.12 -21.28 -6.68
N TYR A 242 9.57 -20.05 -6.58
CA TYR A 242 8.86 -18.92 -7.21
C TYR A 242 8.95 -19.02 -8.74
N SER A 243 10.12 -19.40 -9.26
CA SER A 243 10.30 -19.70 -10.67
C SER A 243 11.57 -20.54 -10.91
N GLU A 244 11.62 -21.27 -12.06
CA GLU A 244 12.84 -21.93 -12.54
C GLU A 244 13.79 -20.98 -13.30
N ASN A 245 13.43 -19.70 -13.37
CA ASN A 245 14.23 -18.71 -14.08
C ASN A 245 15.51 -18.37 -13.29
N ASN A 246 16.67 -18.47 -13.92
CA ASN A 246 17.97 -18.12 -13.33
C ASN A 246 18.08 -16.64 -12.90
N GLU A 247 17.16 -15.78 -13.38
CA GLU A 247 17.06 -14.37 -12.98
C GLU A 247 16.24 -14.16 -11.70
N ASP A 248 15.64 -15.22 -11.14
CA ASP A 248 14.90 -15.15 -9.89
C ASP A 248 15.85 -14.94 -8.71
N LEU A 249 15.59 -13.87 -7.94
CA LEU A 249 16.39 -13.56 -6.76
C LEU A 249 16.35 -14.67 -5.70
N ALA A 250 15.25 -15.42 -5.62
CA ALA A 250 15.12 -16.53 -4.70
C ALA A 250 16.11 -17.67 -4.98
N ASN A 251 16.61 -17.79 -6.20
CA ASN A 251 17.55 -18.83 -6.60
C ASN A 251 19.03 -18.50 -6.25
N ILE A 252 19.30 -17.35 -5.63
CA ILE A 252 20.63 -17.02 -5.15
C ILE A 252 20.94 -17.85 -3.89
N GLU A 253 21.92 -18.72 -3.95
CA GLU A 253 22.26 -19.66 -2.86
C GLU A 253 22.85 -18.96 -1.62
N ASP A 254 23.71 -17.98 -1.82
CA ASP A 254 24.36 -17.23 -0.76
C ASP A 254 23.46 -16.13 -0.20
N TYR A 255 23.25 -16.13 1.11
CA TYR A 255 22.34 -15.17 1.79
C TYR A 255 22.80 -13.72 1.68
N ASP A 256 24.11 -13.48 1.86
CA ASP A 256 24.65 -12.12 1.84
C ASP A 256 24.59 -11.54 0.42
N LYS A 257 24.84 -12.40 -0.58
CA LYS A 257 24.67 -12.03 -2.00
C LYS A 257 23.21 -11.76 -2.33
N PHE A 258 22.28 -12.60 -1.87
CA PHE A 258 20.85 -12.38 -2.01
C PHE A 258 20.44 -11.02 -1.41
N LEU A 259 20.81 -10.78 -0.15
CA LEU A 259 20.50 -9.56 0.59
C LEU A 259 21.07 -8.32 -0.09
N SER A 260 22.33 -8.35 -0.50
CA SER A 260 22.98 -7.23 -1.16
C SER A 260 22.37 -6.91 -2.54
N THR A 261 21.96 -7.96 -3.28
CA THR A 261 21.29 -7.82 -4.59
C THR A 261 19.90 -7.22 -4.43
N LEU A 262 19.13 -7.71 -3.44
CA LEU A 262 17.81 -7.18 -3.14
C LEU A 262 17.86 -5.73 -2.64
N ALA A 263 18.80 -5.41 -1.74
CA ALA A 263 19.01 -4.03 -1.28
C ALA A 263 19.44 -3.09 -2.42
N LYS A 264 20.28 -3.57 -3.35
CA LYS A 264 20.63 -2.80 -4.55
C LYS A 264 19.39 -2.53 -5.40
N PHE A 265 18.58 -3.56 -5.65
CA PHE A 265 17.33 -3.42 -6.43
C PHE A 265 16.39 -2.38 -5.80
N PHE A 266 16.13 -2.47 -4.50
CA PHE A 266 15.28 -1.49 -3.81
C PHE A 266 15.89 -0.09 -3.84
N ASN A 267 17.20 0.05 -3.74
CA ASN A 267 17.85 1.34 -3.89
C ASN A 267 17.65 1.92 -5.30
N ASP A 268 17.66 1.09 -6.35
CA ASP A 268 17.38 1.51 -7.72
C ASP A 268 15.94 1.99 -7.90
N CYS A 269 14.98 1.49 -7.07
CA CYS A 269 13.59 1.96 -7.03
C CYS A 269 13.46 3.43 -6.59
N SER A 270 14.49 4.02 -5.96
CA SER A 270 14.48 5.44 -5.57
C SER A 270 14.40 6.38 -6.77
N ARG A 271 14.83 5.96 -7.95
CA ARG A 271 14.81 6.79 -9.16
C ARG A 271 13.39 7.05 -9.68
N PRO A 272 12.54 6.02 -9.89
CA PRO A 272 11.16 6.25 -10.30
C PRO A 272 10.24 6.69 -9.16
N LEU A 273 10.55 6.38 -7.90
CA LEU A 273 9.77 6.86 -6.76
C LEU A 273 10.06 8.34 -6.51
N LYS A 274 9.01 9.16 -6.44
CA LYS A 274 9.13 10.60 -6.16
C LYS A 274 9.87 10.85 -4.85
N SER A 275 10.67 11.90 -4.81
CA SER A 275 11.38 12.34 -3.59
C SER A 275 10.37 12.62 -2.46
N GLY A 276 10.71 12.24 -1.23
CA GLY A 276 9.84 12.35 -0.06
C GLY A 276 8.72 11.33 0.04
N LYS A 277 8.47 10.53 -1.01
CA LYS A 277 7.46 9.46 -1.00
C LYS A 277 7.99 8.18 -0.37
N TYR A 278 7.10 7.21 -0.17
CA TYR A 278 7.34 6.05 0.66
C TYR A 278 7.39 4.73 -0.10
N MET A 279 8.12 3.78 0.47
CA MET A 279 8.14 2.38 0.07
C MET A 279 7.88 1.52 1.30
N CYS A 280 6.88 0.63 1.22
CA CYS A 280 6.60 -0.39 2.23
C CYS A 280 7.04 -1.76 1.72
N VAL A 281 7.94 -2.41 2.46
CA VAL A 281 8.43 -3.75 2.13
C VAL A 281 7.95 -4.72 3.21
N ILE A 282 7.12 -5.70 2.82
CA ILE A 282 6.50 -6.67 3.72
C ILE A 282 7.37 -7.91 3.73
N VAL A 283 7.95 -8.23 4.87
CA VAL A 283 8.87 -9.38 5.03
C VAL A 283 8.60 -10.15 6.31
N SER A 284 8.92 -11.42 6.32
CA SER A 284 8.93 -12.27 7.50
C SER A 284 10.36 -12.69 7.81
N ASP A 285 10.68 -12.76 9.09
CA ASP A 285 11.87 -13.49 9.50
C ASP A 285 11.65 -14.98 9.25
N PHE A 286 12.71 -15.72 9.14
CA PHE A 286 12.63 -17.15 8.85
C PHE A 286 13.75 -17.93 9.52
N ARG A 287 13.51 -19.23 9.65
CA ARG A 287 14.51 -20.20 10.07
C ARG A 287 14.92 -21.09 8.91
N LYS A 288 16.21 -21.29 8.73
CA LYS A 288 16.75 -22.28 7.79
C LYS A 288 17.74 -23.16 8.53
N LYS A 289 17.46 -24.47 8.56
CA LYS A 289 18.17 -25.44 9.42
C LYS A 289 18.09 -25.00 10.89
N GLU A 290 19.22 -24.82 11.55
CA GLU A 290 19.29 -24.43 12.96
C GLU A 290 19.36 -22.91 13.17
N LYS A 291 19.62 -22.13 12.13
CA LYS A 291 19.81 -20.67 12.21
C LYS A 291 18.49 -19.92 11.98
N TYR A 292 18.22 -18.95 12.87
CA TYR A 292 17.18 -17.93 12.70
C TYR A 292 17.78 -16.73 12.00
N TYR A 293 17.07 -16.23 10.98
CA TYR A 293 17.46 -15.05 10.20
C TYR A 293 16.51 -13.89 10.49
N THR A 294 17.04 -12.79 10.98
CA THR A 294 16.33 -11.54 11.21
C THR A 294 16.23 -10.74 9.90
N PHE A 295 15.60 -11.35 8.89
CA PHE A 295 15.60 -10.83 7.53
C PHE A 295 15.12 -9.39 7.45
N HIS A 296 14.12 -9.01 8.25
CA HIS A 296 13.63 -7.63 8.30
C HIS A 296 14.73 -6.64 8.71
N ALA A 297 15.52 -6.96 9.73
CA ALA A 297 16.58 -6.09 10.23
C ALA A 297 17.78 -6.06 9.25
N ASP A 298 18.14 -7.24 8.72
CA ASP A 298 19.24 -7.35 7.76
C ASP A 298 18.95 -6.54 6.49
N LEU A 299 17.72 -6.65 5.96
CA LEU A 299 17.30 -5.89 4.78
C LEU A 299 17.23 -4.38 5.06
N ALA A 300 16.68 -3.98 6.21
CA ALA A 300 16.62 -2.57 6.59
C ALA A 300 18.03 -1.95 6.65
N ASN A 301 18.95 -2.61 7.34
CA ASN A 301 20.36 -2.16 7.45
C ASN A 301 21.07 -2.14 6.09
N ALA A 302 20.85 -3.17 5.26
CA ALA A 302 21.48 -3.26 3.94
C ALA A 302 20.98 -2.15 3.00
N LEU A 303 19.69 -1.80 3.05
CA LEU A 303 19.10 -0.76 2.21
C LEU A 303 19.53 0.64 2.67
N GLU A 304 19.51 0.94 3.97
CA GLU A 304 19.95 2.26 4.48
C GLU A 304 21.41 2.56 4.12
N LYS A 305 22.28 1.54 4.15
CA LYS A 305 23.68 1.69 3.71
C LYS A 305 23.84 2.11 2.24
N LYS A 306 22.79 1.95 1.39
CA LYS A 306 22.82 2.42 0.00
C LYS A 306 22.57 3.93 -0.11
N GLY A 307 21.94 4.57 0.88
CA GLY A 307 21.87 6.01 1.05
C GLY A 307 20.68 6.74 0.42
N ASN A 308 19.85 6.09 -0.40
CA ASN A 308 18.70 6.75 -1.02
C ASN A 308 17.40 6.62 -0.19
N PHE A 309 17.38 5.75 0.80
CA PHE A 309 16.25 5.51 1.68
C PHE A 309 16.62 5.65 3.14
N VAL A 310 15.66 6.13 3.94
CA VAL A 310 15.73 6.11 5.40
C VAL A 310 14.55 5.32 5.95
N LEU A 311 14.81 4.44 6.92
CA LEU A 311 13.77 3.69 7.63
C LEU A 311 13.01 4.64 8.57
N LYS A 312 11.71 4.80 8.34
CA LYS A 312 10.83 5.67 9.16
C LYS A 312 10.13 4.92 10.27
N GLY A 313 10.04 3.61 10.16
CA GLY A 313 9.42 2.77 11.18
C GLY A 313 9.15 1.36 10.65
N ILE A 314 8.70 0.52 11.58
CA ILE A 314 8.30 -0.87 11.30
C ILE A 314 6.89 -1.05 11.87
N LYS A 315 5.99 -1.67 11.09
CA LYS A 315 4.70 -2.14 11.57
C LYS A 315 4.69 -3.67 11.61
N ILE A 316 4.04 -4.21 12.61
CA ILE A 316 3.83 -5.65 12.75
C ILE A 316 2.46 -6.01 12.18
N LEU A 317 2.43 -6.83 11.14
CA LEU A 317 1.21 -7.44 10.61
C LEU A 317 0.99 -8.77 11.32
N TYR A 318 0.11 -8.77 12.32
CA TYR A 318 -0.19 -9.95 13.11
C TYR A 318 -1.16 -10.88 12.37
N GLN A 319 -0.76 -12.14 12.20
CA GLN A 319 -1.49 -13.16 11.45
C GLN A 319 -2.18 -14.13 12.40
N ARG A 320 -3.24 -13.68 13.08
CA ARG A 320 -3.96 -14.42 14.12
C ARG A 320 -4.50 -15.77 13.65
N HIS A 321 -4.79 -15.90 12.37
CA HIS A 321 -5.41 -17.10 11.77
C HIS A 321 -4.43 -18.24 11.50
N LYS A 322 -3.11 -18.00 11.61
CA LYS A 322 -2.11 -19.07 11.40
C LYS A 322 -2.22 -20.14 12.45
N SER A 323 -2.11 -21.40 12.02
CA SER A 323 -2.05 -22.56 12.89
C SER A 323 -0.74 -22.61 13.69
N ILE A 324 -0.80 -23.17 14.88
CA ILE A 324 0.35 -23.40 15.75
C ILE A 324 0.74 -24.86 15.62
N TYR A 325 2.03 -25.10 15.37
CA TYR A 325 2.60 -26.43 15.23
C TYR A 325 3.65 -26.70 16.32
N PRO A 326 3.80 -27.93 16.80
CA PRO A 326 4.76 -28.30 17.86
C PRO A 326 6.19 -28.39 17.32
N TYR A 327 6.66 -27.33 16.64
CA TYR A 327 8.02 -27.31 16.12
C TYR A 327 9.06 -27.47 17.23
N GLY A 328 10.00 -28.40 17.02
CA GLY A 328 11.09 -28.65 17.97
C GLY A 328 10.72 -29.40 19.25
N TYR A 329 9.44 -29.59 19.54
CA TYR A 329 8.99 -30.34 20.71
C TYR A 329 9.41 -31.81 20.60
N PRO A 330 9.91 -32.47 21.69
CA PRO A 330 10.17 -31.88 23.01
C PRO A 330 11.66 -31.46 23.22
N PHE A 331 12.45 -31.30 22.17
CA PHE A 331 13.91 -31.19 22.24
C PHE A 331 14.48 -29.79 22.07
N SER A 332 13.80 -28.92 21.36
CA SER A 332 14.34 -27.58 21.03
C SER A 332 13.26 -26.52 20.92
N PHE A 333 13.63 -25.26 21.16
CA PHE A 333 12.75 -24.12 20.91
C PHE A 333 12.76 -23.75 19.43
N VAL A 334 11.59 -23.81 18.81
CA VAL A 334 11.35 -23.30 17.44
C VAL A 334 10.10 -22.43 17.45
N PRO A 335 10.19 -21.12 17.15
CA PRO A 335 9.04 -20.24 17.21
C PRO A 335 8.05 -20.51 16.08
N ASN A 336 6.78 -20.38 16.37
CA ASN A 336 5.73 -20.25 15.37
C ASN A 336 5.64 -18.78 14.91
N MET A 337 5.94 -18.51 13.65
CA MET A 337 5.96 -17.15 13.11
C MET A 337 4.55 -16.65 12.76
N HIS A 338 3.95 -15.86 13.65
CA HIS A 338 2.59 -15.35 13.55
C HIS A 338 2.52 -13.87 13.12
N HIS A 339 3.61 -13.33 12.57
CA HIS A 339 3.63 -11.95 12.09
C HIS A 339 4.52 -11.79 10.87
N GLN A 340 4.30 -10.69 10.17
CA GLN A 340 5.22 -10.13 9.18
C GLN A 340 5.61 -8.72 9.62
N ASN A 341 6.76 -8.27 9.17
CA ASN A 341 7.26 -6.92 9.38
C ASN A 341 7.00 -6.10 8.12
N VAL A 342 6.37 -4.94 8.27
CA VAL A 342 6.21 -3.95 7.23
C VAL A 342 7.26 -2.87 7.45
N LEU A 343 8.33 -2.91 6.68
CA LEU A 343 9.41 -1.92 6.72
C LEU A 343 8.97 -0.68 5.94
N ILE A 344 8.94 0.47 6.58
CA ILE A 344 8.47 1.73 6.00
C ILE A 344 9.68 2.61 5.72
N PHE A 345 10.03 2.73 4.45
CA PHE A 345 11.14 3.57 3.99
C PHE A 345 10.62 4.84 3.34
N GLN A 346 11.35 5.94 3.52
CA GLN A 346 11.12 7.18 2.77
C GLN A 346 12.27 7.42 1.80
N ASN A 347 11.95 7.73 0.56
CA ASN A 347 12.91 8.15 -0.45
C ASN A 347 13.46 9.54 -0.10
N ILE A 348 14.73 9.62 0.23
CA ILE A 348 15.44 10.87 0.55
C ILE A 348 16.39 11.32 -0.55
N LYS A 349 16.34 10.62 -1.71
CA LYS A 349 17.13 10.99 -2.87
C LYS A 349 16.80 12.41 -3.28
N LYS A 350 17.82 13.26 -3.31
CA LYS A 350 17.67 14.64 -3.81
C LYS A 350 17.40 14.61 -5.31
N ASP A 351 16.49 15.47 -5.75
CA ASP A 351 16.33 15.74 -7.17
C ASP A 351 17.52 16.59 -7.62
N ASP A 352 18.45 15.98 -8.39
CA ASP A 352 19.51 16.69 -9.09
C ASP A 352 18.94 17.43 -10.30
#